data_688fe20843c7f9a1255a4346d88d4e30
#
_entry.id   688fe20843c7f9a1255a4346d88d4e30
#
_cell.length_a   1.000
_cell.length_b   1.000
_cell.length_c   1.000
_cell.angle_alpha   90.00
_cell.angle_beta   90.00
_cell.angle_gamma   90.00
#
_symmetry.space_group_name_H-M   'P 1'
#
loop_
_entity.id
_entity.type
_entity.pdbx_description
1 polymer ?
#
loop_
_entity_poly.entity_id
_entity_poly.type
_entity_poly.pdbx_seq_one_letter_code
_entity_poly.pdbx_strand_id
1 'polypeptide(L)'
;MEEYKTICFLVADILLIAAGTIYGWKFLKKRNYLLGLECWIVAISATNLLFSALLFSVPGFEGVSLTLYGNAMYLDAFSRAVGIPLIGMAGLMAVTHAYHPSKTADILWFAGGFAAAGILIVVAPENRHILGQFGESALVHAVESIKPWFYLVMWSLFSCFLLYFAWRLFKVGERLHGWSMLVAMVAGQTIATIYDFFEIPGDDADQTLFFIAALSTWAFLAMAMYYAYCAIERSKPATTLAKARVGQPYRTAGS
;
A
#
# COMPACT_ATOMS: atom_id res chain seq x y z
N MET A 1 -15.92 -18.89 18.66
CA MET A 1 -15.89 -17.79 17.65
C MET A 1 -14.55 -17.09 17.60
N GLU A 2 -13.90 -16.83 18.71
CA GLU A 2 -12.57 -16.19 18.79
C GLU A 2 -11.48 -16.92 17.99
N GLU A 3 -11.40 -18.25 18.12
CA GLU A 3 -10.40 -19.08 17.42
C GLU A 3 -10.47 -18.94 15.90
N TYR A 4 -11.66 -18.88 15.32
CA TYR A 4 -11.83 -18.70 13.87
C TYR A 4 -11.37 -17.32 13.39
N LYS A 5 -11.66 -16.26 14.16
CA LYS A 5 -11.21 -14.91 13.85
C LYS A 5 -9.67 -14.85 13.81
N THR A 6 -9.02 -15.41 14.82
CA THR A 6 -7.56 -15.47 14.90
C THR A 6 -6.95 -16.22 13.70
N ILE A 7 -7.49 -17.39 13.35
CA ILE A 7 -7.03 -18.15 12.19
C ILE A 7 -7.23 -17.37 10.89
N CYS A 8 -8.41 -16.75 10.70
CA CYS A 8 -8.68 -15.95 9.51
C CYS A 8 -7.75 -14.73 9.41
N PHE A 9 -7.47 -14.07 10.53
CA PHE A 9 -6.50 -12.96 10.59
C PHE A 9 -5.10 -13.43 10.18
N LEU A 10 -4.60 -14.51 10.76
CA LEU A 10 -3.27 -15.07 10.41
C LEU A 10 -3.19 -15.46 8.93
N VAL A 11 -4.24 -16.08 8.38
CA VAL A 11 -4.29 -16.45 6.96
C VAL A 11 -4.28 -15.20 6.08
N ALA A 12 -5.07 -14.18 6.41
CA ALA A 12 -5.12 -12.93 5.65
C ALA A 12 -3.76 -12.19 5.66
N ASP A 13 -3.10 -12.18 6.81
CA ASP A 13 -1.79 -11.55 6.98
C ASP A 13 -0.70 -12.30 6.19
N ILE A 14 -0.65 -13.62 6.28
CA ILE A 14 0.27 -14.46 5.48
C ILE A 14 0.00 -14.27 3.97
N LEU A 15 -1.25 -14.15 3.55
CA LEU A 15 -1.59 -13.88 2.16
C LEU A 15 -1.05 -12.52 1.70
N LEU A 16 -1.14 -11.50 2.54
CA LEU A 16 -0.60 -10.18 2.22
C LEU A 16 0.93 -10.20 2.15
N ILE A 17 1.61 -10.84 3.12
CA ILE A 17 3.06 -11.03 3.10
C ILE A 17 3.50 -11.74 1.81
N ALA A 18 2.83 -12.83 1.47
CA ALA A 18 3.13 -13.59 0.25
C ALA A 18 2.89 -12.76 -1.03
N ALA A 19 1.73 -12.09 -1.12
CA ALA A 19 1.39 -11.25 -2.26
C ALA A 19 2.38 -10.08 -2.43
N GLY A 20 2.64 -9.34 -1.36
CA GLY A 20 3.58 -8.21 -1.38
C GLY A 20 5.00 -8.65 -1.77
N THR A 21 5.48 -9.75 -1.21
CA THR A 21 6.81 -10.30 -1.54
C THR A 21 6.90 -10.79 -2.98
N ILE A 22 5.95 -11.61 -3.43
CA ILE A 22 5.96 -12.22 -4.77
C ILE A 22 5.78 -11.15 -5.85
N TYR A 23 4.77 -10.30 -5.73
CA TYR A 23 4.48 -9.29 -6.75
C TYR A 23 5.47 -8.13 -6.69
N GLY A 24 5.96 -7.76 -5.51
CA GLY A 24 7.07 -6.84 -5.36
C GLY A 24 8.32 -7.30 -6.10
N TRP A 25 8.73 -8.56 -5.89
CA TRP A 25 9.84 -9.15 -6.64
C TRP A 25 9.61 -9.18 -8.15
N LYS A 26 8.39 -9.53 -8.58
CA LYS A 26 8.03 -9.54 -10.01
C LYS A 26 8.08 -8.14 -10.63
N PHE A 27 7.65 -7.09 -9.92
CA PHE A 27 7.78 -5.70 -10.38
C PHE A 27 9.24 -5.25 -10.44
N LEU A 28 10.07 -5.61 -9.44
CA LEU A 28 11.51 -5.31 -9.47
C LEU A 28 12.20 -5.95 -10.66
N LYS A 29 11.87 -7.21 -11.01
CA LYS A 29 12.34 -7.86 -12.24
C LYS A 29 11.96 -7.11 -13.51
N LYS A 30 10.83 -6.41 -13.50
CA LYS A 30 10.40 -5.52 -14.59
C LYS A 30 11.00 -4.13 -14.52
N ARG A 31 11.93 -3.88 -13.59
CA ARG A 31 12.54 -2.57 -13.31
C ARG A 31 11.53 -1.49 -12.92
N ASN A 32 10.37 -1.89 -12.43
CA ASN A 32 9.40 -0.98 -11.83
C ASN A 32 9.67 -0.90 -10.32
N TYR A 33 10.62 -0.05 -9.96
CA TYR A 33 11.08 0.09 -8.57
C TYR A 33 10.00 0.69 -7.67
N LEU A 34 9.16 1.58 -8.18
CA LEU A 34 8.08 2.20 -7.41
C LEU A 34 7.11 1.14 -6.89
N LEU A 35 6.50 0.37 -7.78
CA LEU A 35 5.58 -0.70 -7.38
C LEU A 35 6.28 -1.84 -6.62
N GLY A 36 7.51 -2.16 -7.02
CA GLY A 36 8.26 -3.24 -6.39
C GLY A 36 8.59 -2.98 -4.93
N LEU A 37 9.10 -1.80 -4.62
CA LEU A 37 9.45 -1.39 -3.26
C LEU A 37 8.21 -1.14 -2.42
N GLU A 38 7.16 -0.54 -2.99
CA GLU A 38 5.89 -0.35 -2.27
C GLU A 38 5.27 -1.68 -1.84
N CYS A 39 5.19 -2.67 -2.74
CA CYS A 39 4.73 -4.01 -2.37
C CYS A 39 5.58 -4.65 -1.25
N TRP A 40 6.89 -4.40 -1.24
CA TRP A 40 7.77 -4.90 -0.17
C TRP A 40 7.55 -4.16 1.15
N ILE A 41 7.32 -2.84 1.12
CA ILE A 41 6.98 -2.08 2.33
C ILE A 41 5.70 -2.62 2.96
N VAL A 42 4.67 -2.87 2.15
CA VAL A 42 3.42 -3.50 2.61
C VAL A 42 3.67 -4.89 3.20
N ALA A 43 4.51 -5.73 2.56
CA ALA A 43 4.85 -7.04 3.08
C ALA A 43 5.63 -6.98 4.40
N ILE A 44 6.55 -6.01 4.54
CA ILE A 44 7.31 -5.79 5.79
C ILE A 44 6.38 -5.29 6.90
N SER A 45 5.44 -4.39 6.58
CA SER A 45 4.42 -3.92 7.53
C SER A 45 3.60 -5.09 8.07
N ALA A 46 3.05 -5.93 7.19
CA ALA A 46 2.31 -7.14 7.55
C ALA A 46 3.18 -8.12 8.37
N THR A 47 4.44 -8.34 7.98
CA THR A 47 5.36 -9.18 8.73
C THR A 47 5.58 -8.67 10.16
N ASN A 48 5.75 -7.36 10.33
CA ASN A 48 5.89 -6.76 11.66
C ASN A 48 4.61 -6.92 12.49
N LEU A 49 3.43 -6.78 11.86
CA LEU A 49 2.14 -6.98 12.52
C LEU A 49 1.99 -8.43 12.98
N LEU A 50 2.29 -9.41 12.13
CA LEU A 50 2.27 -10.83 12.45
C LEU A 50 3.16 -11.17 13.64
N PHE A 51 4.43 -10.77 13.59
CA PHE A 51 5.36 -11.06 14.68
C PHE A 51 5.01 -10.30 15.96
N SER A 52 4.49 -9.09 15.88
CA SER A 52 3.96 -8.38 17.04
C SER A 52 2.85 -9.19 17.72
N ALA A 53 1.85 -9.66 16.95
CA ALA A 53 0.75 -10.45 17.48
C ALA A 53 1.24 -11.76 18.12
N LEU A 54 2.17 -12.46 17.49
CA LEU A 54 2.74 -13.70 18.02
C LEU A 54 3.55 -13.50 19.30
N LEU A 55 4.32 -12.42 19.41
CA LEU A 55 5.19 -12.14 20.54
C LEU A 55 4.46 -11.48 21.72
N PHE A 56 3.28 -10.92 21.50
CA PHE A 56 2.52 -10.22 22.53
C PHE A 56 2.21 -11.12 23.74
N SER A 57 1.94 -12.42 23.50
CA SER A 57 1.62 -13.40 24.55
C SER A 57 2.85 -14.10 25.14
N VAL A 58 4.08 -13.74 24.70
CA VAL A 58 5.31 -14.37 25.17
C VAL A 58 5.93 -13.53 26.28
N PRO A 59 6.03 -14.03 27.52
CA PRO A 59 6.61 -13.29 28.64
C PRO A 59 8.03 -12.80 28.34
N GLY A 60 8.30 -11.52 28.61
CA GLY A 60 9.60 -10.88 28.40
C GLY A 60 9.81 -10.33 26.98
N PHE A 61 8.86 -10.49 26.07
CA PHE A 61 8.94 -9.96 24.69
C PHE A 61 7.99 -8.78 24.45
N GLU A 62 7.30 -8.24 25.47
CA GLU A 62 6.32 -7.18 25.34
C GLU A 62 6.93 -5.93 24.66
N GLY A 63 8.15 -5.54 25.02
CA GLY A 63 8.85 -4.39 24.43
C GLY A 63 9.18 -4.60 22.94
N VAL A 64 9.53 -5.84 22.55
CA VAL A 64 9.79 -6.19 21.14
C VAL A 64 8.47 -6.17 20.37
N SER A 65 7.41 -6.76 20.90
CA SER A 65 6.07 -6.75 20.30
C SER A 65 5.60 -5.33 20.03
N LEU A 66 5.66 -4.43 21.02
CA LEU A 66 5.28 -3.03 20.85
C LEU A 66 6.11 -2.30 19.79
N THR A 67 7.42 -2.58 19.71
CA THR A 67 8.29 -2.00 18.69
C THR A 67 7.90 -2.46 17.29
N LEU A 68 7.63 -3.75 17.11
CA LEU A 68 7.17 -4.30 15.84
C LEU A 68 5.80 -3.74 15.43
N TYR A 69 4.88 -3.61 16.39
CA TYR A 69 3.59 -2.98 16.15
C TYR A 69 3.75 -1.52 15.69
N GLY A 70 4.58 -0.73 16.39
CA GLY A 70 4.88 0.64 15.99
C GLY A 70 5.46 0.76 14.59
N ASN A 71 6.38 -0.14 14.22
CA ASN A 71 6.93 -0.22 12.87
C ASN A 71 5.86 -0.58 11.83
N ALA A 72 4.96 -1.54 12.15
CA ALA A 72 3.85 -1.90 11.27
C ALA A 72 2.94 -0.71 11.01
N MET A 73 2.54 0.02 12.06
CA MET A 73 1.68 1.21 11.94
C MET A 73 2.35 2.34 11.16
N TYR A 74 3.67 2.54 11.34
CA TYR A 74 4.43 3.53 10.58
C TYR A 74 4.45 3.22 9.07
N LEU A 75 4.71 1.97 8.71
CA LEU A 75 4.75 1.53 7.32
C LEU A 75 3.34 1.51 6.70
N ASP A 76 2.30 1.18 7.48
CA ASP A 76 0.91 1.28 7.07
C ASP A 76 0.52 2.74 6.78
N ALA A 77 0.86 3.66 7.69
CA ALA A 77 0.61 5.09 7.48
C ALA A 77 1.32 5.62 6.22
N PHE A 78 2.55 5.17 5.95
CA PHE A 78 3.26 5.47 4.71
C PHE A 78 2.49 4.95 3.48
N SER A 79 2.13 3.66 3.47
CA SER A 79 1.46 3.01 2.34
C SER A 79 0.08 3.62 2.09
N ARG A 80 -0.70 3.96 3.12
CA ARG A 80 -2.01 4.61 2.98
C ARG A 80 -1.93 6.06 2.53
N ALA A 81 -0.96 6.82 3.02
CA ALA A 81 -0.83 8.24 2.72
C ALA A 81 -0.29 8.50 1.31
N VAL A 82 0.78 7.84 0.95
CA VAL A 82 1.59 8.16 -0.25
C VAL A 82 1.93 6.91 -1.05
N GLY A 83 2.25 5.79 -0.39
CA GLY A 83 2.78 4.59 -1.03
C GLY A 83 1.82 4.04 -2.08
N ILE A 84 0.68 3.53 -1.68
CA ILE A 84 -0.29 2.96 -2.61
C ILE A 84 -0.91 4.05 -3.50
N PRO A 85 -1.45 5.19 -2.98
CA PRO A 85 -2.13 6.16 -3.81
C PRO A 85 -1.23 6.85 -4.82
N LEU A 86 -0.08 7.36 -4.45
CA LEU A 86 0.77 8.16 -5.33
C LEU A 86 1.89 7.32 -5.97
N ILE A 87 2.66 6.58 -5.17
CA ILE A 87 3.77 5.76 -5.68
C ILE A 87 3.22 4.61 -6.53
N GLY A 88 2.13 3.98 -6.09
CA GLY A 88 1.43 2.94 -6.84
C GLY A 88 0.88 3.48 -8.17
N MET A 89 0.23 4.64 -8.16
CA MET A 89 -0.23 5.31 -9.37
C MET A 89 0.92 5.63 -10.33
N ALA A 90 2.00 6.27 -9.84
CA ALA A 90 3.16 6.60 -10.64
C ALA A 90 3.82 5.36 -11.25
N GLY A 91 3.91 4.27 -10.49
CA GLY A 91 4.40 2.98 -10.97
C GLY A 91 3.52 2.35 -12.05
N LEU A 92 2.18 2.46 -11.96
CA LEU A 92 1.25 2.02 -13.01
C LEU A 92 1.28 2.94 -14.23
N MET A 93 1.60 4.24 -14.06
CA MET A 93 1.78 5.16 -15.19
C MET A 93 2.95 4.77 -16.11
N ALA A 94 3.93 4.04 -15.62
CA ALA A 94 5.02 3.52 -16.43
C ALA A 94 4.51 2.68 -17.62
N VAL A 95 3.43 1.94 -17.46
CA VAL A 95 2.86 1.12 -18.54
C VAL A 95 1.77 1.85 -19.33
N THR A 96 1.05 2.82 -18.77
CA THR A 96 -0.03 3.53 -19.47
C THR A 96 0.45 4.76 -20.23
N HIS A 97 1.41 5.51 -19.70
CA HIS A 97 1.87 6.80 -20.23
C HIS A 97 3.36 6.81 -20.58
N ALA A 98 4.04 5.64 -20.54
CA ALA A 98 5.50 5.54 -20.69
C ALA A 98 6.26 6.49 -19.74
N TYR A 99 5.69 6.72 -18.55
CA TYR A 99 6.30 7.54 -17.51
C TYR A 99 7.42 6.76 -16.82
N HIS A 100 8.64 7.26 -16.96
CA HIS A 100 9.81 6.68 -16.32
C HIS A 100 10.50 7.77 -15.50
N PRO A 101 10.16 7.90 -14.22
CA PRO A 101 10.79 8.90 -13.37
C PRO A 101 12.30 8.65 -13.25
N SER A 102 13.04 9.72 -12.98
CA SER A 102 14.47 9.61 -12.67
C SER A 102 14.65 8.93 -11.31
N LYS A 103 15.83 8.33 -11.09
CA LYS A 103 16.17 7.74 -9.77
C LYS A 103 16.03 8.74 -8.63
N THR A 104 16.36 10.01 -8.89
CA THR A 104 16.21 11.09 -7.91
C THR A 104 14.74 11.33 -7.60
N ALA A 105 13.85 11.32 -8.61
CA ALA A 105 12.40 11.44 -8.38
C ALA A 105 11.86 10.24 -7.56
N ASP A 106 12.28 9.01 -7.87
CA ASP A 106 11.91 7.83 -7.09
C ASP A 106 12.32 7.96 -5.62
N ILE A 107 13.57 8.38 -5.36
CA ILE A 107 14.07 8.62 -3.99
C ILE A 107 13.26 9.71 -3.29
N LEU A 108 12.94 10.80 -3.96
CA LEU A 108 12.16 11.90 -3.39
C LEU A 108 10.73 11.46 -3.08
N TRP A 109 10.10 10.62 -3.90
CA TRP A 109 8.77 10.05 -3.61
C TRP A 109 8.79 9.26 -2.30
N PHE A 110 9.77 8.35 -2.13
CA PHE A 110 9.89 7.54 -0.91
C PHE A 110 10.28 8.40 0.30
N ALA A 111 11.26 9.29 0.17
CA ALA A 111 11.69 10.16 1.27
C ALA A 111 10.55 11.09 1.75
N GLY A 112 9.83 11.70 0.81
CA GLY A 112 8.66 12.53 1.10
C GLY A 112 7.53 11.75 1.76
N GLY A 113 7.28 10.52 1.28
CA GLY A 113 6.28 9.61 1.84
C GLY A 113 6.62 9.19 3.27
N PHE A 114 7.87 8.82 3.56
CA PHE A 114 8.31 8.47 4.91
C PHE A 114 8.24 9.67 5.85
N ALA A 115 8.58 10.88 5.39
CA ALA A 115 8.43 12.08 6.19
C ALA A 115 6.96 12.38 6.51
N ALA A 116 6.06 12.24 5.52
CA ALA A 116 4.62 12.40 5.71
C ALA A 116 4.05 11.37 6.71
N ALA A 117 4.45 10.10 6.58
CA ALA A 117 4.08 9.05 7.53
C ALA A 117 4.53 9.37 8.95
N GLY A 118 5.76 9.86 9.11
CA GLY A 118 6.30 10.30 10.41
C GLY A 118 5.42 11.37 11.06
N ILE A 119 5.01 12.38 10.29
CA ILE A 119 4.11 13.43 10.80
C ILE A 119 2.76 12.84 11.20
N LEU A 120 2.16 11.98 10.37
CA LEU A 120 0.85 11.39 10.61
C LEU A 120 0.83 10.48 11.85
N ILE A 121 1.90 9.71 12.09
CA ILE A 121 2.03 8.84 13.27
C ILE A 121 2.27 9.64 14.54
N VAL A 122 3.16 10.64 14.50
CA VAL A 122 3.47 11.46 15.67
C VAL A 122 2.23 12.21 16.16
N VAL A 123 1.33 12.60 15.24
CA VAL A 123 0.09 13.32 15.55
C VAL A 123 -1.08 12.38 15.88
N ALA A 124 -0.91 11.06 15.78
CA ALA A 124 -1.95 10.12 16.10
C ALA A 124 -2.32 10.14 17.60
N PRO A 125 -3.61 10.06 17.97
CA PRO A 125 -4.08 10.15 19.37
C PRO A 125 -3.40 9.15 20.30
N GLU A 126 -3.19 7.92 19.82
CA GLU A 126 -2.52 6.84 20.55
C GLU A 126 -1.05 7.15 20.88
N ASN A 127 -0.43 8.06 20.14
CA ASN A 127 0.97 8.45 20.30
C ASN A 127 1.17 9.80 21.02
N ARG A 128 0.11 10.38 21.59
CA ARG A 128 0.19 11.68 22.32
C ARG A 128 1.24 11.70 23.43
N HIS A 129 1.49 10.54 24.05
CA HIS A 129 2.54 10.42 25.07
C HIS A 129 3.95 10.67 24.50
N ILE A 130 4.18 10.45 23.20
CA ILE A 130 5.45 10.74 22.51
C ILE A 130 5.62 12.25 22.31
N LEU A 131 4.53 12.96 22.05
CA LEU A 131 4.53 14.41 21.86
C LEU A 131 4.69 15.19 23.16
N GLY A 132 4.42 14.56 24.31
CA GLY A 132 4.54 15.18 25.62
C GLY A 132 3.83 16.54 25.68
N GLN A 133 4.59 17.63 25.82
CA GLN A 133 4.06 18.99 25.92
C GLN A 133 3.39 19.51 24.62
N PHE A 134 3.60 18.88 23.48
CA PHE A 134 2.95 19.26 22.21
C PHE A 134 1.55 18.64 22.04
N GLY A 135 1.17 17.66 22.86
CA GLY A 135 -0.06 16.90 22.72
C GLY A 135 -1.36 17.69 22.77
N GLU A 136 -1.35 18.89 23.36
CA GLU A 136 -2.53 19.78 23.48
C GLU A 136 -2.46 20.99 22.53
N SER A 137 -1.52 21.01 21.58
CA SER A 137 -1.41 22.14 20.66
C SER A 137 -2.58 22.17 19.65
N ALA A 138 -3.04 23.37 19.30
CA ALA A 138 -4.08 23.56 18.27
C ALA A 138 -3.67 22.92 16.92
N LEU A 139 -2.37 22.83 16.63
CA LEU A 139 -1.84 22.19 15.44
C LEU A 139 -2.12 20.68 15.43
N VAL A 140 -1.92 19.99 16.56
CA VAL A 140 -2.19 18.54 16.68
C VAL A 140 -3.67 18.27 16.44
N HIS A 141 -4.58 19.01 17.08
CA HIS A 141 -6.02 18.85 16.86
C HIS A 141 -6.43 19.14 15.40
N ALA A 142 -5.83 20.14 14.76
CA ALA A 142 -6.08 20.44 13.37
C ALA A 142 -5.66 19.27 12.44
N VAL A 143 -4.47 18.68 12.67
CA VAL A 143 -3.99 17.56 11.87
C VAL A 143 -4.84 16.29 12.12
N GLU A 144 -5.22 16.00 13.36
CA GLU A 144 -6.14 14.90 13.69
C GLU A 144 -7.48 15.02 12.93
N SER A 145 -8.04 16.21 12.87
CA SER A 145 -9.31 16.46 12.17
C SER A 145 -9.19 16.31 10.65
N ILE A 146 -8.03 16.63 10.08
CA ILE A 146 -7.78 16.60 8.63
C ILE A 146 -7.34 15.21 8.16
N LYS A 147 -6.69 14.40 9.02
CA LYS A 147 -6.10 13.10 8.68
C LYS A 147 -7.07 12.15 7.95
N PRO A 148 -8.31 11.90 8.45
CA PRO A 148 -9.25 11.02 7.75
C PRO A 148 -9.60 11.53 6.35
N TRP A 149 -9.85 12.83 6.23
CA TRP A 149 -10.16 13.46 4.93
C TRP A 149 -8.99 13.41 3.96
N PHE A 150 -7.77 13.57 4.46
CA PHE A 150 -6.57 13.41 3.66
C PHE A 150 -6.48 12.00 3.06
N TYR A 151 -6.65 10.94 3.87
CA TYR A 151 -6.66 9.58 3.37
C TYR A 151 -7.80 9.34 2.37
N LEU A 152 -9.01 9.82 2.66
CA LEU A 152 -10.15 9.69 1.77
C LEU A 152 -9.88 10.33 0.40
N VAL A 153 -9.32 11.55 0.36
CA VAL A 153 -8.98 12.23 -0.89
C VAL A 153 -7.91 11.46 -1.65
N MET A 154 -6.84 11.03 -0.99
CA MET A 154 -5.75 10.28 -1.63
C MET A 154 -6.24 8.98 -2.25
N TRP A 155 -7.08 8.23 -1.52
CA TRP A 155 -7.68 6.99 -2.01
C TRP A 155 -8.69 7.23 -3.12
N SER A 156 -9.48 8.30 -3.06
CA SER A 156 -10.41 8.66 -4.14
C SER A 156 -9.68 9.02 -5.43
N LEU A 157 -8.57 9.75 -5.36
CA LEU A 157 -7.72 10.03 -6.52
C LEU A 157 -7.13 8.76 -7.12
N PHE A 158 -6.65 7.85 -6.28
CA PHE A 158 -6.14 6.56 -6.72
C PHE A 158 -7.25 5.71 -7.35
N SER A 159 -8.45 5.68 -6.75
CA SER A 159 -9.60 4.97 -7.28
C SER A 159 -10.02 5.51 -8.66
N CYS A 160 -10.04 6.82 -8.85
CA CYS A 160 -10.26 7.42 -10.18
C CYS A 160 -9.22 6.96 -11.21
N PHE A 161 -7.95 6.86 -10.79
CA PHE A 161 -6.90 6.35 -11.66
C PHE A 161 -7.07 4.85 -11.95
N LEU A 162 -7.42 4.03 -10.96
CA LEU A 162 -7.69 2.60 -11.17
C LEU A 162 -8.90 2.37 -12.09
N LEU A 163 -9.93 3.22 -12.01
CA LEU A 163 -11.07 3.20 -12.95
C LEU A 163 -10.60 3.49 -14.37
N TYR A 164 -9.77 4.52 -14.58
CA TYR A 164 -9.14 4.78 -15.88
C TYR A 164 -8.29 3.59 -16.34
N PHE A 165 -7.53 2.97 -15.44
CA PHE A 165 -6.70 1.82 -15.77
C PHE A 165 -7.54 0.60 -16.19
N ALA A 166 -8.62 0.32 -15.48
CA ALA A 166 -9.59 -0.73 -15.83
C ALA A 166 -10.23 -0.47 -17.20
N TRP A 167 -10.64 0.78 -17.47
CA TRP A 167 -11.16 1.16 -18.79
C TRP A 167 -10.14 0.91 -19.92
N ARG A 168 -8.86 1.22 -19.69
CA ARG A 168 -7.79 0.88 -20.66
C ARG A 168 -7.69 -0.61 -20.92
N LEU A 169 -7.82 -1.45 -19.87
CA LEU A 169 -7.82 -2.91 -19.98
C LEU A 169 -9.01 -3.41 -20.81
N PHE A 170 -10.19 -2.87 -20.61
CA PHE A 170 -11.37 -3.20 -21.44
C PHE A 170 -11.16 -2.82 -22.91
N LYS A 171 -10.56 -1.66 -23.18
CA LYS A 171 -10.25 -1.24 -24.54
C LYS A 171 -9.27 -2.14 -25.28
N VAL A 172 -8.33 -2.75 -24.58
CA VAL A 172 -7.37 -3.69 -25.19
C VAL A 172 -7.87 -5.15 -25.17
N GLY A 173 -9.13 -5.38 -24.75
CA GLY A 173 -9.77 -6.70 -24.74
C GLY A 173 -9.47 -7.56 -23.51
N GLU A 174 -8.71 -7.06 -22.54
CA GLU A 174 -8.30 -7.76 -21.32
C GLU A 174 -9.39 -7.67 -20.23
N ARG A 175 -10.58 -8.23 -20.53
CA ARG A 175 -11.79 -8.06 -19.70
C ARG A 175 -11.61 -8.59 -18.27
N LEU A 176 -10.99 -9.77 -18.11
CA LEU A 176 -10.79 -10.37 -16.78
C LEU A 176 -9.97 -9.45 -15.87
N HIS A 177 -8.87 -8.91 -16.39
CA HIS A 177 -8.01 -8.01 -15.65
C HIS A 177 -8.68 -6.64 -15.39
N GLY A 178 -9.54 -6.19 -16.32
CA GLY A 178 -10.37 -5.00 -16.12
C GLY A 178 -11.34 -5.17 -14.95
N TRP A 179 -12.06 -6.29 -14.88
CA TRP A 179 -12.95 -6.59 -13.77
C TRP A 179 -12.20 -6.78 -12.45
N SER A 180 -11.08 -7.51 -12.46
CA SER A 180 -10.25 -7.67 -11.25
C SER A 180 -9.79 -6.31 -10.70
N MET A 181 -9.43 -5.38 -11.57
CA MET A 181 -9.03 -4.02 -11.17
C MET A 181 -10.20 -3.22 -10.59
N LEU A 182 -11.41 -3.33 -11.17
CA LEU A 182 -12.60 -2.68 -10.62
C LEU A 182 -12.97 -3.23 -9.24
N VAL A 183 -12.92 -4.56 -9.07
CA VAL A 183 -13.18 -5.18 -7.75
C VAL A 183 -12.14 -4.72 -6.73
N ALA A 184 -10.84 -4.70 -7.09
CA ALA A 184 -9.79 -4.22 -6.21
C ALA A 184 -9.96 -2.74 -5.85
N MET A 185 -10.36 -1.91 -6.81
CA MET A 185 -10.66 -0.50 -6.59
C MET A 185 -11.82 -0.31 -5.60
N VAL A 186 -12.96 -0.98 -5.84
CA VAL A 186 -14.14 -0.87 -4.96
C VAL A 186 -13.81 -1.36 -3.56
N ALA A 187 -13.18 -2.53 -3.43
CA ALA A 187 -12.79 -3.08 -2.14
C ALA A 187 -11.80 -2.14 -1.41
N GLY A 188 -10.77 -1.66 -2.09
CA GLY A 188 -9.79 -0.74 -1.51
C GLY A 188 -10.40 0.57 -1.06
N GLN A 189 -11.27 1.19 -1.88
CA GLN A 189 -11.98 2.41 -1.48
C GLN A 189 -12.91 2.18 -0.29
N THR A 190 -13.61 1.04 -0.26
CA THR A 190 -14.49 0.68 0.86
C THR A 190 -13.70 0.53 2.15
N ILE A 191 -12.59 -0.22 2.14
CA ILE A 191 -11.71 -0.38 3.30
C ILE A 191 -11.15 0.98 3.76
N ALA A 192 -10.64 1.80 2.83
CA ALA A 192 -10.10 3.11 3.17
C ALA A 192 -11.15 4.07 3.77
N THR A 193 -12.42 3.92 3.37
CA THR A 193 -13.53 4.74 3.91
C THR A 193 -13.99 4.22 5.27
N ILE A 194 -14.13 2.89 5.43
CA ILE A 194 -14.58 2.30 6.69
C ILE A 194 -13.57 2.57 7.81
N TYR A 195 -12.28 2.45 7.53
CA TYR A 195 -11.23 2.59 8.54
C TYR A 195 -11.32 3.89 9.35
N ASP A 196 -11.58 5.01 8.69
CA ASP A 196 -11.51 6.33 9.31
C ASP A 196 -12.89 6.90 9.69
N PHE A 197 -14.01 6.34 9.17
CA PHE A 197 -15.34 6.94 9.32
C PHE A 197 -16.42 6.04 9.92
N PHE A 198 -16.18 4.72 9.95
CA PHE A 198 -17.23 3.77 10.37
C PHE A 198 -16.63 2.65 11.22
N GLU A 199 -17.36 2.28 12.28
CA GLU A 199 -17.13 1.05 13.02
C GLU A 199 -17.93 -0.07 12.39
N ILE A 200 -17.35 -1.27 12.26
CA ILE A 200 -18.06 -2.43 11.74
C ILE A 200 -18.98 -2.98 12.83
N PRO A 201 -20.31 -3.00 12.62
CA PRO A 201 -21.21 -3.55 13.61
C PRO A 201 -20.90 -5.02 13.94
N GLY A 202 -20.69 -5.31 15.22
CA GLY A 202 -20.37 -6.67 15.69
C GLY A 202 -18.91 -7.07 15.57
N ASP A 203 -18.02 -6.15 15.21
CA ASP A 203 -16.59 -6.35 15.36
C ASP A 203 -16.17 -6.25 16.82
N ASP A 204 -15.02 -6.81 17.16
CA ASP A 204 -14.43 -6.73 18.50
C ASP A 204 -13.66 -5.41 18.69
N ALA A 205 -13.23 -5.16 19.94
CA ALA A 205 -12.47 -3.95 20.26
C ALA A 205 -11.15 -3.83 19.46
N ASP A 206 -10.60 -4.95 19.01
CA ASP A 206 -9.38 -5.02 18.22
C ASP A 206 -9.63 -4.89 16.70
N GLN A 207 -10.89 -4.70 16.28
CA GLN A 207 -11.31 -4.57 14.88
C GLN A 207 -10.83 -5.73 14.01
N THR A 208 -10.85 -6.96 14.51
CA THR A 208 -10.30 -8.14 13.85
C THR A 208 -10.93 -8.40 12.48
N LEU A 209 -12.25 -8.25 12.33
CA LEU A 209 -12.95 -8.43 11.05
C LEU A 209 -12.51 -7.38 10.03
N PHE A 210 -12.34 -6.14 10.47
CA PHE A 210 -11.81 -5.08 9.64
C PHE A 210 -10.42 -5.43 9.11
N PHE A 211 -9.49 -5.85 9.98
CA PHE A 211 -8.13 -6.22 9.56
C PHE A 211 -8.12 -7.41 8.61
N ILE A 212 -8.94 -8.44 8.83
CA ILE A 212 -9.07 -9.58 7.89
C ILE A 212 -9.48 -9.08 6.50
N ALA A 213 -10.48 -8.21 6.43
CA ALA A 213 -10.95 -7.65 5.17
C ALA A 213 -9.88 -6.76 4.51
N ALA A 214 -9.20 -5.90 5.29
CA ALA A 214 -8.16 -4.99 4.82
C ALA A 214 -6.96 -5.76 4.26
N LEU A 215 -6.38 -6.68 5.02
CA LEU A 215 -5.21 -7.48 4.62
C LEU A 215 -5.50 -8.29 3.34
N SER A 216 -6.70 -8.92 3.28
CA SER A 216 -7.15 -9.66 2.08
C SER A 216 -7.31 -8.75 0.87
N THR A 217 -7.85 -7.54 1.07
CA THR A 217 -8.04 -6.54 0.01
C THR A 217 -6.69 -6.06 -0.54
N TRP A 218 -5.72 -5.77 0.32
CA TRP A 218 -4.39 -5.34 -0.10
C TRP A 218 -3.62 -6.45 -0.82
N ALA A 219 -3.74 -7.69 -0.38
CA ALA A 219 -3.16 -8.85 -1.08
C ALA A 219 -3.75 -8.99 -2.48
N PHE A 220 -5.08 -8.87 -2.61
CA PHE A 220 -5.77 -8.92 -3.89
C PHE A 220 -5.41 -7.74 -4.79
N LEU A 221 -5.31 -6.52 -4.25
CA LEU A 221 -4.91 -5.33 -5.00
C LEU A 221 -3.50 -5.47 -5.60
N ALA A 222 -2.52 -5.94 -4.83
CA ALA A 222 -1.16 -6.17 -5.32
C ALA A 222 -1.15 -7.17 -6.48
N MET A 223 -1.90 -8.26 -6.37
CA MET A 223 -2.09 -9.25 -7.43
C MET A 223 -2.74 -8.64 -8.66
N ALA A 224 -3.87 -7.95 -8.49
CA ALA A 224 -4.63 -7.34 -9.59
C ALA A 224 -3.79 -6.31 -10.35
N MET A 225 -3.07 -5.44 -9.64
CA MET A 225 -2.15 -4.47 -10.23
C MET A 225 -1.07 -5.13 -11.08
N TYR A 226 -0.47 -6.22 -10.58
CA TYR A 226 0.59 -6.91 -11.34
C TYR A 226 0.07 -7.50 -12.64
N TYR A 227 -1.04 -8.24 -12.59
CA TYR A 227 -1.58 -8.87 -13.80
C TYR A 227 -2.13 -7.85 -14.79
N ALA A 228 -2.78 -6.80 -14.31
CA ALA A 228 -3.25 -5.70 -15.12
C ALA A 228 -2.09 -4.94 -15.79
N TYR A 229 -1.01 -4.69 -15.05
CA TYR A 229 0.23 -4.11 -15.60
C TYR A 229 0.78 -4.96 -16.75
N CYS A 230 0.91 -6.27 -16.54
CA CYS A 230 1.39 -7.21 -17.56
C CYS A 230 0.46 -7.27 -18.78
N ALA A 231 -0.86 -7.17 -18.59
CA ALA A 231 -1.83 -7.18 -19.67
C ALA A 231 -1.68 -5.96 -20.57
N ILE A 232 -1.59 -4.74 -20.00
CA ILE A 232 -1.33 -3.51 -20.76
C ILE A 232 0.05 -3.55 -21.44
N GLU A 233 1.07 -4.07 -20.76
CA GLU A 233 2.42 -4.18 -21.34
C GLU A 233 2.40 -5.07 -22.60
N ARG A 234 1.73 -6.23 -22.56
CA ARG A 234 1.60 -7.13 -23.70
C ARG A 234 0.81 -6.54 -24.87
N SER A 235 -0.14 -5.67 -24.58
CA SER A 235 -0.97 -5.03 -25.62
C SER A 235 -0.25 -3.95 -26.42
N LYS A 236 0.97 -3.53 -26.00
CA LYS A 236 1.75 -2.53 -26.72
C LYS A 236 2.40 -3.13 -27.96
N PRO A 237 2.41 -2.42 -29.11
CA PRO A 237 3.13 -2.86 -30.30
C PRO A 237 4.64 -3.04 -30.00
N ALA A 238 5.26 -4.06 -30.59
CA ALA A 238 6.68 -4.38 -30.39
C ALA A 238 7.62 -3.19 -30.70
N THR A 239 7.27 -2.35 -31.65
CA THR A 239 8.00 -1.12 -32.00
C THR A 239 8.04 -0.09 -30.87
N THR A 240 6.98 0.01 -30.07
CA THR A 240 6.93 0.93 -28.91
C THR A 240 7.81 0.42 -27.77
N LEU A 241 7.83 -0.90 -27.55
CA LEU A 241 8.68 -1.54 -26.55
C LEU A 241 10.17 -1.44 -26.91
N ALA A 242 10.52 -1.56 -28.18
CA ALA A 242 11.88 -1.39 -28.67
C ALA A 242 12.38 0.05 -28.46
N LYS A 243 11.56 1.07 -28.79
CA LYS A 243 11.91 2.48 -28.56
C LYS A 243 12.10 2.80 -27.07
N ALA A 244 11.27 2.26 -26.19
CA ALA A 244 11.40 2.45 -24.75
C ALA A 244 12.70 1.81 -24.19
N ARG A 245 13.14 0.70 -24.76
CA ARG A 245 14.42 0.05 -24.40
C ARG A 245 15.64 0.79 -24.92
N VAL A 246 15.57 1.34 -26.11
CA VAL A 246 16.70 2.09 -26.74
C VAL A 246 16.87 3.48 -26.10
N GLY A 247 15.81 4.09 -25.61
CA GLY A 247 15.87 5.38 -24.91
C GLY A 247 16.42 5.31 -23.48
N GLN A 248 16.68 4.12 -22.94
CA GLN A 248 17.43 3.96 -21.68
C GLN A 248 18.91 3.92 -22.03
N PRO A 249 19.72 4.97 -21.68
CA PRO A 249 21.16 4.89 -21.86
C PRO A 249 21.68 3.68 -21.09
N TYR A 250 22.25 2.72 -21.81
CA TYR A 250 23.05 1.64 -21.24
C TYR A 250 24.10 2.30 -20.34
N ARG A 251 23.87 2.33 -19.04
CA ARG A 251 24.96 2.54 -18.09
C ARG A 251 25.76 1.25 -18.07
N THR A 252 26.76 1.17 -18.92
CA THR A 252 27.93 0.31 -18.74
C THR A 252 28.34 0.42 -17.27
N ALA A 253 28.34 -0.73 -16.58
CA ALA A 253 29.08 -0.89 -15.33
C ALA A 253 30.56 -0.55 -15.67
N GLY A 254 30.93 0.66 -15.38
CA GLY A 254 32.27 1.17 -15.52
C GLY A 254 32.91 1.12 -14.15
N SER A 255 33.90 0.24 -14.08
CA SER A 255 35.10 0.22 -13.23
C SER A 255 35.04 1.00 -11.92
#